data_663419de240b406c31da9b0393781e70
#
_entry.id   663419de240b406c31da9b0393781e70
#
_cell.length_a   1.000
_cell.length_b   1.000
_cell.length_c   1.000
_cell.angle_alpha   90.00
_cell.angle_beta   90.00
_cell.angle_gamma   90.00
#
_symmetry.space_group_name_H-M   'P 1'
#
loop_
_entity.id
_entity.type
_entity.pdbx_description
1 polymer ?
#
loop_
_entity_poly.entity_id
_entity_poly.type
_entity_poly.pdbx_seq_one_letter_code
_entity_poly.pdbx_strand_id
1 'polypeptide(L)'
;MKKRITITLDKELTKQIDKRINGESIKNRSQEIELILKRALGTEMPKKAVILAGGQGTRLRPLTYKIPKALIDVHGKTITEHLFDLFKKYGIRDIILSVGYMKDKIKDYFGDGAKFGVKITYIEEDKPLGTAGPLRLAKHMLNESFIVSNGDELKKINIPRMYRLHKRKNALITIALTTVNDPSSYGVARLDGSRIIEFVEKPKKEDAPSNLINAGFYIIEPEVIDMIPRGFVMLEKDVFPKLAKQGKVRGF
;
A
#
# COMPACT_ATOMS: atom_id res chain seq x y z
N MET A 1 -25.52 -10.66 -2.84
CA MET A 1 -26.43 -11.81 -2.57
C MET A 1 -25.59 -13.07 -2.38
N LYS A 2 -25.79 -13.86 -1.31
CA LYS A 2 -25.08 -15.14 -1.09
C LYS A 2 -25.90 -16.29 -1.71
N LYS A 3 -25.23 -17.17 -2.45
CA LYS A 3 -25.82 -18.40 -2.99
C LYS A 3 -25.42 -19.57 -2.09
N ARG A 4 -26.38 -20.40 -1.71
CA ARG A 4 -26.10 -21.64 -0.97
C ARG A 4 -25.59 -22.71 -1.93
N ILE A 5 -24.46 -23.35 -1.57
CA ILE A 5 -23.88 -24.50 -2.28
C ILE A 5 -23.57 -25.61 -1.27
N THR A 6 -23.66 -26.86 -1.71
CA THR A 6 -23.26 -28.02 -0.92
C THR A 6 -21.96 -28.57 -1.47
N ILE A 7 -20.99 -28.84 -0.59
CA ILE A 7 -19.70 -29.39 -0.94
C ILE A 7 -19.40 -30.60 -0.05
N THR A 8 -18.71 -31.60 -0.60
CA THR A 8 -18.19 -32.74 0.14
C THR A 8 -16.68 -32.56 0.32
N LEU A 9 -16.21 -32.73 1.55
CA LEU A 9 -14.80 -32.60 1.91
C LEU A 9 -14.33 -33.89 2.58
N ASP A 10 -13.05 -34.25 2.42
CA ASP A 10 -12.47 -35.33 3.16
C ASP A 10 -12.39 -35.02 4.68
N LYS A 11 -12.25 -36.11 5.46
CA LYS A 11 -12.28 -36.01 6.93
C LYS A 11 -11.11 -35.24 7.52
N GLU A 12 -9.94 -35.33 6.91
CA GLU A 12 -8.74 -34.63 7.39
C GLU A 12 -8.82 -33.12 7.12
N LEU A 13 -9.29 -32.76 5.92
CA LEU A 13 -9.51 -31.34 5.56
C LEU A 13 -10.58 -30.71 6.47
N THR A 14 -11.64 -31.46 6.79
CA THR A 14 -12.69 -31.00 7.72
C THR A 14 -12.11 -30.71 9.11
N LYS A 15 -11.25 -31.60 9.64
CA LYS A 15 -10.56 -31.37 10.93
C LYS A 15 -9.66 -30.14 10.92
N GLN A 16 -8.98 -29.87 9.81
CA GLN A 16 -8.14 -28.67 9.68
C GLN A 16 -8.97 -27.39 9.69
N ILE A 17 -10.14 -27.41 9.06
CA ILE A 17 -11.11 -26.32 9.10
C ILE A 17 -11.61 -26.08 10.53
N ASP A 18 -11.99 -27.16 11.23
CA ASP A 18 -12.50 -27.07 12.60
C ASP A 18 -11.49 -26.46 13.59
N LYS A 19 -10.20 -26.78 13.45
CA LYS A 19 -9.13 -26.18 14.26
C LYS A 19 -9.00 -24.66 14.14
N ARG A 20 -9.55 -24.07 13.07
CA ARG A 20 -9.50 -22.63 12.83
C ARG A 20 -10.72 -21.86 13.33
N ILE A 21 -11.75 -22.59 13.78
CA ILE A 21 -12.94 -21.99 14.36
C ILE A 21 -12.62 -21.61 15.81
N ASN A 22 -12.67 -20.32 16.12
CA ASN A 22 -12.32 -19.79 17.44
C ASN A 22 -13.51 -19.17 18.20
N GLY A 23 -14.72 -19.22 17.60
CA GLY A 23 -15.94 -18.69 18.21
C GLY A 23 -16.09 -17.16 18.19
N GLU A 24 -14.99 -16.45 18.03
CA GLU A 24 -14.95 -14.96 18.00
C GLU A 24 -14.97 -14.43 16.58
N SER A 25 -13.84 -14.55 15.88
CA SER A 25 -13.68 -14.04 14.49
C SER A 25 -14.18 -15.04 13.45
N ILE A 26 -14.08 -16.34 13.72
CA ILE A 26 -14.56 -17.42 12.85
C ILE A 26 -15.52 -18.29 13.65
N LYS A 27 -16.82 -18.17 13.34
CA LYS A 27 -17.90 -18.76 14.14
C LYS A 27 -18.36 -20.16 13.68
N ASN A 28 -18.09 -20.52 12.42
CA ASN A 28 -18.54 -21.80 11.86
C ASN A 28 -17.75 -22.20 10.60
N ARG A 29 -17.90 -23.47 10.19
CA ARG A 29 -17.26 -24.05 9.00
C ARG A 29 -17.53 -23.26 7.71
N SER A 30 -18.77 -22.84 7.48
CA SER A 30 -19.14 -22.10 6.26
C SER A 30 -18.38 -20.78 6.16
N GLN A 31 -18.18 -20.09 7.27
CA GLN A 31 -17.41 -18.86 7.32
C GLN A 31 -15.92 -19.12 7.04
N GLU A 32 -15.33 -20.16 7.65
CA GLU A 32 -13.92 -20.49 7.41
C GLU A 32 -13.70 -20.96 5.96
N ILE A 33 -14.59 -21.80 5.41
CA ILE A 33 -14.52 -22.21 4.01
C ILE A 33 -14.64 -20.98 3.07
N GLU A 34 -15.56 -20.04 3.34
CA GLU A 34 -15.69 -18.79 2.57
C GLU A 34 -14.39 -17.99 2.62
N LEU A 35 -13.74 -17.88 3.79
CA LEU A 35 -12.46 -17.20 3.97
C LEU A 35 -11.32 -17.89 3.20
N ILE A 36 -11.23 -19.21 3.30
CA ILE A 36 -10.23 -20.01 2.56
C ILE A 36 -10.41 -19.83 1.06
N LEU A 37 -11.65 -19.92 0.56
CA LEU A 37 -11.96 -19.74 -0.86
C LEU A 37 -11.66 -18.30 -1.32
N LYS A 38 -12.01 -17.28 -0.53
CA LYS A 38 -11.67 -15.88 -0.82
C LYS A 38 -10.15 -15.70 -0.94
N ARG A 39 -9.38 -16.28 -0.01
CA ARG A 39 -7.91 -16.26 -0.05
C ARG A 39 -7.37 -16.98 -1.28
N ALA A 40 -7.85 -18.19 -1.55
CA ALA A 40 -7.41 -19.01 -2.69
C ALA A 40 -7.73 -18.36 -4.05
N LEU A 41 -8.93 -17.80 -4.16
CA LEU A 41 -9.40 -17.12 -5.38
C LEU A 41 -8.88 -15.68 -5.49
N GLY A 42 -8.22 -15.17 -4.46
CA GLY A 42 -7.70 -13.80 -4.42
C GLY A 42 -8.80 -12.74 -4.46
N THR A 43 -9.99 -13.06 -3.92
CA THR A 43 -11.12 -12.13 -3.82
C THR A 43 -11.07 -11.29 -2.54
N GLU A 44 -10.21 -11.62 -1.59
CA GLU A 44 -9.87 -10.72 -0.49
C GLU A 44 -8.93 -9.65 -1.03
N MET A 45 -9.32 -8.42 -0.79
CA MET A 45 -8.56 -7.23 -1.22
C MET A 45 -8.47 -6.26 -0.07
N PRO A 46 -7.39 -5.48 0.05
CA PRO A 46 -7.36 -4.35 0.96
C PRO A 46 -8.55 -3.44 0.66
N LYS A 47 -9.25 -3.00 1.71
CA LYS A 47 -10.42 -2.12 1.55
C LYS A 47 -10.04 -0.65 1.53
N LYS A 48 -8.86 -0.33 2.06
CA LYS A 48 -8.36 1.04 2.23
C LYS A 48 -7.03 1.25 1.51
N ALA A 49 -6.86 2.46 1.00
CA ALA A 49 -5.60 2.92 0.45
C ALA A 49 -5.21 4.26 1.09
N VAL A 50 -3.94 4.39 1.45
CA VAL A 50 -3.31 5.64 1.88
C VAL A 50 -2.55 6.21 0.69
N ILE A 51 -2.82 7.46 0.33
CA ILE A 51 -2.07 8.19 -0.68
C ILE A 51 -1.24 9.26 0.03
N LEU A 52 0.08 9.21 -0.16
CA LEU A 52 1.01 10.17 0.39
C LEU A 52 1.13 11.37 -0.55
N ALA A 53 0.45 12.46 -0.22
CA ALA A 53 0.35 13.69 -1.04
C ALA A 53 0.86 14.95 -0.31
N GLY A 54 1.53 14.81 0.84
CA GLY A 54 2.02 15.95 1.66
C GLY A 54 3.29 16.61 1.15
N GLY A 55 3.96 16.05 0.13
CA GLY A 55 5.26 16.49 -0.36
C GLY A 55 5.24 17.79 -1.16
N GLN A 56 6.32 18.59 -1.09
CA GLN A 56 6.47 19.87 -1.79
C GLN A 56 6.69 19.77 -3.31
N GLY A 57 7.01 18.58 -3.84
CA GLY A 57 7.25 18.38 -5.27
C GLY A 57 8.44 19.19 -5.83
N THR A 58 9.50 19.36 -5.06
CA THR A 58 10.64 20.25 -5.37
C THR A 58 11.30 20.01 -6.73
N ARG A 59 11.30 18.75 -7.21
CA ARG A 59 11.83 18.37 -8.54
C ARG A 59 11.02 18.90 -9.72
N LEU A 60 9.77 19.32 -9.49
CA LEU A 60 8.87 19.87 -10.51
C LEU A 60 8.71 21.40 -10.39
N ARG A 61 9.59 22.06 -9.64
CA ARG A 61 9.63 23.53 -9.62
C ARG A 61 10.03 24.07 -10.99
N PRO A 62 9.45 25.17 -11.46
CA PRO A 62 8.63 26.16 -10.72
C PRO A 62 7.12 25.81 -10.65
N LEU A 63 6.65 24.75 -11.34
CA LEU A 63 5.22 24.39 -11.40
C LEU A 63 4.61 24.21 -10.00
N THR A 64 5.33 23.51 -9.12
CA THR A 64 4.86 23.19 -7.76
C THR A 64 4.91 24.35 -6.78
N TYR A 65 5.34 25.54 -7.19
CA TYR A 65 5.09 26.76 -6.42
C TYR A 65 3.63 27.24 -6.49
N LYS A 66 2.91 26.87 -7.55
CA LYS A 66 1.52 27.31 -7.79
C LYS A 66 0.50 26.19 -7.58
N ILE A 67 0.86 24.94 -7.91
CA ILE A 67 -0.04 23.80 -7.91
C ILE A 67 0.62 22.66 -7.11
N PRO A 68 -0.04 22.10 -6.07
CA PRO A 68 0.52 20.95 -5.37
C PRO A 68 0.63 19.75 -6.32
N LYS A 69 1.66 18.93 -6.15
CA LYS A 69 1.96 17.81 -7.06
C LYS A 69 0.77 16.87 -7.30
N ALA A 70 -0.04 16.65 -6.27
CA ALA A 70 -1.24 15.82 -6.32
C ALA A 70 -2.29 16.33 -7.35
N LEU A 71 -2.29 17.62 -7.66
CA LEU A 71 -3.21 18.30 -8.58
C LEU A 71 -2.61 18.57 -9.97
N ILE A 72 -1.40 18.11 -10.26
CA ILE A 72 -0.82 18.24 -11.60
C ILE A 72 -1.65 17.40 -12.57
N ASP A 73 -2.10 18.05 -13.64
CA ASP A 73 -2.83 17.39 -14.72
C ASP A 73 -1.91 16.53 -15.57
N VAL A 74 -2.36 15.31 -15.83
CA VAL A 74 -1.74 14.37 -16.77
C VAL A 74 -2.86 13.76 -17.61
N HIS A 75 -2.91 14.09 -18.87
CA HIS A 75 -3.95 13.60 -19.79
C HIS A 75 -5.39 13.89 -19.33
N GLY A 76 -5.65 15.11 -18.85
CA GLY A 76 -6.99 15.57 -18.49
C GLY A 76 -7.49 15.12 -17.12
N LYS A 77 -6.61 14.51 -16.29
CA LYS A 77 -6.88 14.14 -14.91
C LYS A 77 -5.67 14.43 -14.04
N THR A 78 -5.91 14.73 -12.77
CA THR A 78 -4.79 14.85 -11.83
C THR A 78 -4.12 13.50 -11.58
N ILE A 79 -2.84 13.52 -11.18
CA ILE A 79 -2.11 12.29 -10.79
C ILE A 79 -2.91 11.50 -9.74
N THR A 80 -3.52 12.18 -8.79
CA THR A 80 -4.33 11.54 -7.74
C THR A 80 -5.62 10.91 -8.29
N GLU A 81 -6.28 11.51 -9.28
CA GLU A 81 -7.46 10.91 -9.94
C GLU A 81 -7.12 9.61 -10.66
N HIS A 82 -5.95 9.52 -11.28
CA HIS A 82 -5.46 8.26 -11.87
C HIS A 82 -5.30 7.16 -10.81
N LEU A 83 -4.86 7.50 -9.60
CA LEU A 83 -4.81 6.55 -8.48
C LEU A 83 -6.22 6.16 -8.01
N PHE A 84 -7.17 7.10 -7.96
CA PHE A 84 -8.56 6.77 -7.65
C PHE A 84 -9.16 5.80 -8.67
N ASP A 85 -8.90 6.02 -9.97
CA ASP A 85 -9.36 5.12 -11.02
C ASP A 85 -8.75 3.73 -10.89
N LEU A 86 -7.44 3.64 -10.59
CA LEU A 86 -6.79 2.37 -10.30
C LEU A 86 -7.44 1.65 -9.12
N PHE A 87 -7.69 2.35 -8.02
CA PHE A 87 -8.30 1.76 -6.82
C PHE A 87 -9.74 1.35 -7.06
N LYS A 88 -10.56 2.19 -7.69
CA LYS A 88 -11.96 1.87 -8.06
C LYS A 88 -12.08 0.64 -8.94
N LYS A 89 -11.15 0.43 -9.90
CA LYS A 89 -11.10 -0.77 -10.75
C LYS A 89 -11.10 -2.06 -9.92
N TYR A 90 -10.52 -2.01 -8.71
CA TYR A 90 -10.44 -3.16 -7.81
C TYR A 90 -11.40 -3.05 -6.61
N GLY A 91 -12.38 -2.15 -6.65
CA GLY A 91 -13.39 -2.01 -5.61
C GLY A 91 -12.91 -1.29 -4.33
N ILE A 92 -11.71 -0.71 -4.34
CA ILE A 92 -11.16 0.05 -3.21
C ILE A 92 -11.64 1.49 -3.35
N ARG A 93 -12.49 1.93 -2.40
CA ARG A 93 -13.10 3.26 -2.41
C ARG A 93 -12.82 4.09 -1.15
N ASP A 94 -12.36 3.46 -0.07
CA ASP A 94 -11.95 4.13 1.16
C ASP A 94 -10.50 4.63 1.00
N ILE A 95 -10.33 5.94 0.83
CA ILE A 95 -9.04 6.58 0.60
C ILE A 95 -8.69 7.45 1.80
N ILE A 96 -7.50 7.24 2.35
CA ILE A 96 -6.88 8.16 3.30
C ILE A 96 -5.88 8.99 2.52
N LEU A 97 -6.11 10.29 2.44
CA LEU A 97 -5.23 11.21 1.71
C LEU A 97 -4.40 12.01 2.72
N SER A 98 -3.09 11.70 2.79
CA SER A 98 -2.17 12.46 3.62
C SER A 98 -1.76 13.72 2.88
N VAL A 99 -2.01 14.87 3.48
CA VAL A 99 -1.78 16.19 2.89
C VAL A 99 -0.94 17.06 3.84
N GLY A 100 -0.12 17.92 3.25
CA GLY A 100 0.73 18.86 3.98
C GLY A 100 0.91 20.14 3.18
N TYR A 101 1.83 20.16 2.24
CA TYR A 101 2.06 21.29 1.38
C TYR A 101 0.83 21.63 0.55
N MET A 102 0.37 22.88 0.63
CA MET A 102 -0.84 23.39 -0.04
C MET A 102 -2.09 22.52 0.21
N LYS A 103 -2.25 22.01 1.44
CA LYS A 103 -3.32 21.08 1.83
C LYS A 103 -4.72 21.62 1.48
N ASP A 104 -4.95 22.93 1.66
CA ASP A 104 -6.26 23.53 1.40
C ASP A 104 -6.65 23.41 -0.07
N LYS A 105 -5.75 23.67 -1.02
CA LYS A 105 -6.01 23.48 -2.45
C LYS A 105 -6.36 22.03 -2.80
N ILE A 106 -5.72 21.06 -2.14
CA ILE A 106 -6.01 19.63 -2.34
C ILE A 106 -7.39 19.30 -1.79
N LYS A 107 -7.72 19.79 -0.59
CA LYS A 107 -9.02 19.57 0.06
C LYS A 107 -10.16 20.23 -0.70
N ASP A 108 -9.97 21.46 -1.17
CA ASP A 108 -10.96 22.20 -1.97
C ASP A 108 -11.26 21.48 -3.29
N TYR A 109 -10.24 20.90 -3.93
CA TYR A 109 -10.40 20.21 -5.21
C TYR A 109 -11.11 18.86 -5.07
N PHE A 110 -10.69 18.03 -4.10
CA PHE A 110 -11.19 16.66 -3.96
C PHE A 110 -12.43 16.55 -3.05
N GLY A 111 -12.64 17.51 -2.13
CA GLY A 111 -13.73 17.47 -1.16
C GLY A 111 -13.77 16.14 -0.36
N ASP A 112 -14.92 15.54 -0.24
CA ASP A 112 -15.12 14.24 0.40
C ASP A 112 -14.85 13.03 -0.54
N GLY A 113 -14.51 13.30 -1.80
CA GLY A 113 -14.23 12.30 -2.83
C GLY A 113 -15.46 11.78 -3.58
N ALA A 114 -16.68 12.14 -3.18
CA ALA A 114 -17.93 11.62 -3.80
C ALA A 114 -17.97 11.88 -5.31
N LYS A 115 -17.57 13.07 -5.75
CA LYS A 115 -17.46 13.45 -7.18
C LYS A 115 -16.58 12.50 -7.99
N PHE A 116 -15.59 11.88 -7.36
CA PHE A 116 -14.63 10.97 -7.99
C PHE A 116 -14.99 9.48 -7.76
N GLY A 117 -16.10 9.21 -7.06
CA GLY A 117 -16.57 7.86 -6.76
C GLY A 117 -15.75 7.12 -5.69
N VAL A 118 -15.11 7.87 -4.80
CA VAL A 118 -14.36 7.41 -3.63
C VAL A 118 -14.85 8.15 -2.37
N LYS A 119 -14.45 7.68 -1.20
CA LYS A 119 -14.62 8.37 0.08
C LYS A 119 -13.24 8.76 0.57
N ILE A 120 -13.01 10.04 0.81
CA ILE A 120 -11.73 10.57 1.26
C ILE A 120 -11.80 10.91 2.74
N THR A 121 -10.81 10.45 3.50
CA THR A 121 -10.50 10.92 4.85
C THR A 121 -9.12 11.56 4.80
N TYR A 122 -8.99 12.77 5.30
CA TYR A 122 -7.71 13.49 5.27
C TYR A 122 -6.91 13.24 6.54
N ILE A 123 -5.59 13.07 6.37
CA ILE A 123 -4.58 13.18 7.40
C ILE A 123 -3.75 14.41 7.10
N GLU A 124 -3.75 15.36 8.01
CA GLU A 124 -3.03 16.62 7.86
C GLU A 124 -1.70 16.59 8.58
N GLU A 125 -0.64 16.94 7.87
CA GLU A 125 0.71 17.07 8.39
C GLU A 125 1.02 18.56 8.60
N ASP A 126 1.06 19.02 9.85
CA ASP A 126 1.46 20.40 10.18
C ASP A 126 2.98 20.61 9.95
N LYS A 127 3.73 19.54 10.06
CA LYS A 127 5.16 19.47 9.74
C LYS A 127 5.41 18.19 8.91
N PRO A 128 6.38 18.19 8.00
CA PRO A 128 6.71 16.97 7.26
C PRO A 128 7.03 15.82 8.20
N LEU A 129 6.35 14.68 8.03
CA LEU A 129 6.55 13.49 8.85
C LEU A 129 7.25 12.35 8.10
N GLY A 130 7.67 12.59 6.85
CA GLY A 130 8.25 11.57 5.97
C GLY A 130 7.19 10.66 5.36
N THR A 131 7.58 9.51 4.83
CA THR A 131 6.67 8.57 4.17
C THR A 131 5.99 7.60 5.15
N ALA A 132 6.55 7.43 6.35
CA ALA A 132 6.00 6.54 7.37
C ALA A 132 5.17 7.27 8.44
N GLY A 133 5.54 8.50 8.80
CA GLY A 133 4.85 9.25 9.86
C GLY A 133 3.35 9.40 9.66
N PRO A 134 2.85 9.71 8.45
CA PRO A 134 1.41 9.78 8.18
C PRO A 134 0.65 8.49 8.49
N LEU A 135 1.27 7.32 8.29
CA LEU A 135 0.65 6.03 8.62
C LEU A 135 0.38 5.91 10.12
N ARG A 136 1.26 6.47 10.94
CA ARG A 136 1.07 6.49 12.39
C ARG A 136 -0.11 7.38 12.81
N LEU A 137 -0.33 8.51 12.14
CA LEU A 137 -1.51 9.35 12.37
C LEU A 137 -2.80 8.62 11.98
N ALA A 138 -2.75 7.82 10.92
CA ALA A 138 -3.87 7.01 10.41
C ALA A 138 -4.09 5.70 11.19
N LYS A 139 -3.29 5.36 12.21
CA LYS A 139 -3.31 4.05 12.90
C LYS A 139 -4.71 3.57 13.26
N HIS A 140 -5.53 4.44 13.87
CA HIS A 140 -6.89 4.09 14.33
C HIS A 140 -7.86 3.72 13.19
N MET A 141 -7.51 4.01 11.94
CA MET A 141 -8.29 3.70 10.75
C MET A 141 -7.79 2.46 9.99
N LEU A 142 -6.59 1.96 10.31
CA LEU A 142 -5.87 0.94 9.55
C LEU A 142 -5.79 -0.38 10.34
N ASN A 143 -6.91 -1.10 10.42
CA ASN A 143 -7.04 -2.33 11.23
C ASN A 143 -6.90 -3.63 10.42
N GLU A 144 -6.78 -3.54 9.10
CA GLU A 144 -6.59 -4.66 8.16
C GLU A 144 -5.42 -4.32 7.24
N SER A 145 -4.91 -5.28 6.45
CA SER A 145 -3.92 -4.98 5.40
C SER A 145 -4.41 -3.83 4.53
N PHE A 146 -3.56 -2.87 4.26
CA PHE A 146 -3.89 -1.66 3.50
C PHE A 146 -2.85 -1.38 2.42
N ILE A 147 -3.25 -0.59 1.43
CA ILE A 147 -2.36 -0.10 0.39
C ILE A 147 -1.77 1.24 0.80
N VAL A 148 -0.50 1.46 0.49
CA VAL A 148 0.13 2.78 0.51
C VAL A 148 0.65 3.08 -0.88
N SER A 149 0.36 4.26 -1.39
CA SER A 149 0.89 4.74 -2.67
C SER A 149 1.47 6.13 -2.52
N ASN A 150 2.65 6.33 -3.10
CA ASN A 150 3.12 7.69 -3.36
C ASN A 150 2.14 8.36 -4.32
N GLY A 151 1.76 9.60 -4.02
CA GLY A 151 0.78 10.39 -4.77
C GLY A 151 1.37 11.14 -5.96
N ASP A 152 2.52 10.70 -6.49
CA ASP A 152 3.33 11.50 -7.40
C ASP A 152 3.72 10.79 -8.71
N GLU A 153 3.19 9.60 -8.96
CA GLU A 153 3.48 8.81 -10.16
C GLU A 153 2.23 8.06 -10.64
N LEU A 154 2.14 7.85 -11.96
CA LEU A 154 1.14 6.97 -12.54
C LEU A 154 1.48 5.51 -12.25
N LYS A 155 0.48 4.70 -11.91
CA LYS A 155 0.67 3.30 -11.51
C LYS A 155 -0.10 2.35 -12.42
N LYS A 156 0.57 1.29 -12.85
CA LYS A 156 -0.07 0.16 -13.55
C LYS A 156 0.25 -1.14 -12.82
N ILE A 157 -0.55 -1.46 -11.81
CA ILE A 157 -0.29 -2.57 -10.89
C ILE A 157 -1.48 -3.53 -10.87
N ASN A 158 -1.19 -4.84 -10.89
CA ASN A 158 -2.18 -5.88 -10.63
C ASN A 158 -2.31 -6.11 -9.12
N ILE A 159 -3.14 -5.28 -8.47
CA ILE A 159 -3.33 -5.31 -7.01
C ILE A 159 -3.75 -6.71 -6.51
N PRO A 160 -4.71 -7.44 -7.12
CA PRO A 160 -5.05 -8.80 -6.70
C PRO A 160 -3.88 -9.77 -6.70
N ARG A 161 -3.01 -9.71 -7.72
CA ARG A 161 -1.84 -10.58 -7.79
C ARG A 161 -0.80 -10.23 -6.72
N MET A 162 -0.58 -8.94 -6.49
CA MET A 162 0.31 -8.45 -5.43
C MET A 162 -0.20 -8.86 -4.04
N TYR A 163 -1.51 -8.72 -3.78
CA TYR A 163 -2.11 -9.09 -2.51
C TYR A 163 -2.07 -10.60 -2.26
N ARG A 164 -2.30 -11.43 -3.29
CA ARG A 164 -2.11 -12.88 -3.18
C ARG A 164 -0.68 -13.25 -2.80
N LEU A 165 0.33 -12.61 -3.40
CA LEU A 165 1.73 -12.83 -3.02
C LEU A 165 1.95 -12.45 -1.56
N HIS A 166 1.47 -11.27 -1.16
CA HIS A 166 1.58 -10.73 0.20
C HIS A 166 1.05 -11.73 1.25
N LYS A 167 -0.19 -12.18 1.07
CA LYS A 167 -0.82 -13.13 2.00
C LYS A 167 -0.18 -14.52 1.97
N ARG A 168 0.12 -15.06 0.78
CA ARG A 168 0.77 -16.39 0.64
C ARG A 168 2.14 -16.44 1.31
N LYS A 169 2.86 -15.34 1.33
CA LYS A 169 4.21 -15.25 1.90
C LYS A 169 4.23 -14.71 3.32
N ASN A 170 3.08 -14.49 3.95
CA ASN A 170 2.95 -13.88 5.28
C ASN A 170 3.87 -12.65 5.44
N ALA A 171 3.84 -11.77 4.43
CA ALA A 171 4.66 -10.59 4.41
C ALA A 171 4.08 -9.53 5.36
N LEU A 172 4.93 -8.77 6.05
CA LEU A 172 4.52 -7.54 6.72
C LEU A 172 4.42 -6.38 5.71
N ILE A 173 5.31 -6.39 4.71
CA ILE A 173 5.30 -5.41 3.62
C ILE A 173 5.54 -6.13 2.30
N THR A 174 4.78 -5.77 1.27
CA THR A 174 5.09 -6.09 -0.13
C THR A 174 5.30 -4.79 -0.88
N ILE A 175 6.44 -4.65 -1.55
CA ILE A 175 6.85 -3.48 -2.31
C ILE A 175 6.70 -3.80 -3.80
N ALA A 176 5.99 -2.96 -4.55
CA ALA A 176 6.01 -3.02 -6.01
C ALA A 176 7.37 -2.52 -6.51
N LEU A 177 7.97 -3.28 -7.41
CA LEU A 177 9.28 -2.99 -7.98
C LEU A 177 9.16 -2.81 -9.49
N THR A 178 10.09 -2.04 -10.05
CA THR A 178 10.28 -1.90 -11.49
C THR A 178 11.78 -1.80 -11.79
N THR A 179 12.18 -1.87 -13.05
CA THR A 179 13.58 -1.77 -13.46
C THR A 179 13.88 -0.44 -14.12
N VAL A 180 15.08 0.07 -13.88
CA VAL A 180 15.64 1.27 -14.53
C VAL A 180 17.10 1.07 -14.87
N ASN A 181 17.62 1.87 -15.81
CA ASN A 181 19.03 1.83 -16.19
C ASN A 181 19.95 2.47 -15.12
N ASP A 182 19.47 3.50 -14.44
CA ASP A 182 20.18 4.18 -13.37
C ASP A 182 19.34 4.21 -12.11
N PRO A 183 19.64 3.39 -11.10
CA PRO A 183 18.87 3.29 -9.86
C PRO A 183 19.22 4.33 -8.79
N SER A 184 20.25 5.18 -9.00
CA SER A 184 20.84 6.06 -7.98
C SER A 184 19.87 7.07 -7.34
N SER A 185 18.77 7.38 -8.03
CA SER A 185 17.74 8.32 -7.52
C SER A 185 16.60 7.66 -6.74
N TYR A 186 16.64 6.35 -6.52
CA TYR A 186 15.54 5.55 -6.00
C TYR A 186 15.97 4.65 -4.84
N GLY A 187 15.01 4.12 -4.11
CA GLY A 187 15.24 2.98 -3.24
C GLY A 187 15.43 1.72 -4.09
N VAL A 188 16.51 0.98 -3.84
CA VAL A 188 16.92 -0.19 -4.63
C VAL A 188 16.79 -1.46 -3.80
N ALA A 189 16.20 -2.51 -4.37
CA ALA A 189 15.99 -3.78 -3.71
C ALA A 189 16.80 -4.90 -4.35
N ARG A 190 17.43 -5.77 -3.55
CA ARG A 190 17.98 -7.05 -3.98
C ARG A 190 17.09 -8.18 -3.50
N LEU A 191 16.78 -9.11 -4.40
CA LEU A 191 15.84 -10.19 -4.16
C LEU A 191 16.54 -11.56 -4.05
N ASP A 192 15.97 -12.41 -3.19
CA ASP A 192 16.13 -13.86 -3.23
C ASP A 192 14.71 -14.45 -3.41
N GLY A 193 14.42 -14.92 -4.63
CA GLY A 193 13.04 -15.22 -5.06
C GLY A 193 12.15 -13.99 -4.99
N SER A 194 11.14 -14.00 -4.11
CA SER A 194 10.33 -12.81 -3.83
C SER A 194 10.72 -12.09 -2.54
N ARG A 195 11.70 -12.61 -1.78
CA ARG A 195 12.15 -11.99 -0.54
C ARG A 195 13.11 -10.86 -0.85
N ILE A 196 12.84 -9.67 -0.34
CA ILE A 196 13.81 -8.58 -0.34
C ILE A 196 14.82 -8.88 0.77
N ILE A 197 16.07 -9.13 0.37
CA ILE A 197 17.19 -9.43 1.27
C ILE A 197 18.01 -8.19 1.59
N GLU A 198 17.91 -7.17 0.74
CA GLU A 198 18.57 -5.90 0.93
C GLU A 198 17.73 -4.78 0.31
N PHE A 199 17.66 -3.64 1.00
CA PHE A 199 17.04 -2.42 0.50
C PHE A 199 17.90 -1.21 0.87
N VAL A 200 18.29 -0.45 -0.14
CA VAL A 200 19.17 0.73 0.00
C VAL A 200 18.50 1.93 -0.65
N GLU A 201 18.30 3.00 0.10
CA GLU A 201 17.73 4.24 -0.40
C GLU A 201 18.80 5.11 -1.04
N LYS A 202 18.64 5.38 -2.34
CA LYS A 202 19.51 6.24 -3.16
C LYS A 202 20.99 5.89 -3.04
N PRO A 203 21.38 4.66 -3.38
CA PRO A 203 22.79 4.29 -3.42
C PRO A 203 23.52 5.07 -4.51
N LYS A 204 24.83 5.14 -4.45
CA LYS A 204 25.61 5.49 -5.64
C LYS A 204 25.39 4.42 -6.70
N LYS A 205 25.50 4.78 -7.98
CA LYS A 205 25.25 3.85 -9.08
C LYS A 205 26.10 2.59 -9.00
N GLU A 206 27.37 2.75 -8.67
CA GLU A 206 28.34 1.68 -8.49
C GLU A 206 28.07 0.77 -7.29
N ASP A 207 27.40 1.30 -6.26
CA ASP A 207 27.06 0.57 -5.02
C ASP A 207 25.62 0.00 -5.04
N ALA A 208 24.89 0.20 -6.14
CA ALA A 208 23.50 -0.25 -6.22
C ALA A 208 23.42 -1.77 -6.25
N PRO A 209 22.67 -2.41 -5.32
CA PRO A 209 22.62 -3.87 -5.23
C PRO A 209 21.90 -4.55 -6.40
N SER A 210 21.16 -3.78 -7.20
CA SER A 210 20.48 -4.23 -8.43
C SER A 210 19.92 -3.04 -9.22
N ASN A 211 19.22 -3.31 -10.33
CA ASN A 211 18.42 -2.31 -11.07
C ASN A 211 16.92 -2.33 -10.70
N LEU A 212 16.53 -3.09 -9.68
CA LEU A 212 15.16 -3.15 -9.20
C LEU A 212 14.88 -2.01 -8.23
N ILE A 213 14.06 -1.07 -8.64
CA ILE A 213 13.75 0.11 -7.84
C ILE A 213 12.35 0.04 -7.22
N ASN A 214 12.18 0.74 -6.13
CA ASN A 214 10.92 0.98 -5.47
C ASN A 214 9.97 1.80 -6.37
N ALA A 215 8.84 1.21 -6.72
CA ALA A 215 7.82 1.87 -7.52
C ALA A 215 6.81 2.69 -6.69
N GLY A 216 7.07 2.96 -5.41
CA GLY A 216 6.24 3.80 -4.56
C GLY A 216 4.81 3.26 -4.37
N PHE A 217 4.65 1.93 -4.31
CA PHE A 217 3.37 1.29 -4.06
C PHE A 217 3.57 0.05 -3.17
N TYR A 218 2.81 -0.03 -2.10
CA TYR A 218 3.02 -0.99 -1.03
C TYR A 218 1.71 -1.62 -0.57
N ILE A 219 1.78 -2.89 -0.12
CA ILE A 219 0.77 -3.50 0.74
C ILE A 219 1.43 -3.69 2.10
N ILE A 220 0.79 -3.21 3.15
CA ILE A 220 1.35 -3.14 4.50
C ILE A 220 0.34 -3.76 5.49
N GLU A 221 0.83 -4.56 6.44
CA GLU A 221 0.05 -5.05 7.57
C GLU A 221 0.03 -4.01 8.71
N PRO A 222 -1.08 -3.92 9.47
CA PRO A 222 -1.24 -2.94 10.55
C PRO A 222 -0.11 -2.95 11.59
N GLU A 223 0.45 -4.11 11.88
CA GLU A 223 1.53 -4.31 12.86
C GLU A 223 2.77 -3.46 12.55
N VAL A 224 3.00 -3.15 11.28
CA VAL A 224 4.11 -2.29 10.86
C VAL A 224 3.99 -0.88 11.46
N ILE A 225 2.76 -0.39 11.65
CA ILE A 225 2.53 0.96 12.18
C ILE A 225 3.07 1.10 13.60
N ASP A 226 3.01 0.02 14.39
CA ASP A 226 3.54 0.01 15.76
C ASP A 226 5.07 0.07 15.83
N MET A 227 5.73 -0.30 14.72
CA MET A 227 7.19 -0.23 14.60
C MET A 227 7.67 1.15 14.14
N ILE A 228 6.75 2.06 13.75
CA ILE A 228 7.10 3.42 13.30
C ILE A 228 7.26 4.33 14.52
N PRO A 229 8.45 4.89 14.80
CA PRO A 229 8.64 5.84 15.88
C PRO A 229 7.86 7.15 15.63
N ARG A 230 7.78 8.01 16.64
CA ARG A 230 7.19 9.35 16.49
C ARG A 230 8.13 10.27 15.74
N GLY A 231 7.57 11.25 15.02
CA GLY A 231 8.32 12.29 14.31
C GLY A 231 8.53 12.00 12.83
N PHE A 232 9.58 12.54 12.27
CA PHE A 232 9.95 12.36 10.86
C PHE A 232 10.55 10.98 10.63
N VAL A 233 9.85 10.12 9.91
CA VAL A 233 10.27 8.73 9.62
C VAL A 233 9.99 8.39 8.17
N MET A 234 10.94 7.78 7.49
CA MET A 234 10.79 7.32 6.12
C MET A 234 10.65 5.80 6.05
N LEU A 235 9.69 5.32 5.27
CA LEU A 235 9.55 3.88 4.99
C LEU A 235 10.85 3.32 4.40
N GLU A 236 11.45 4.05 3.47
CA GLU A 236 12.60 3.64 2.67
C GLU A 236 13.91 3.54 3.46
N LYS A 237 14.09 4.39 4.47
CA LYS A 237 15.31 4.46 5.27
C LYS A 237 15.19 3.76 6.62
N ASP A 238 14.03 3.92 7.25
CA ASP A 238 13.87 3.57 8.66
C ASP A 238 13.12 2.26 8.87
N VAL A 239 12.26 1.85 7.91
CA VAL A 239 11.37 0.70 8.05
C VAL A 239 11.78 -0.45 7.12
N PHE A 240 11.87 -0.23 5.82
CA PHE A 240 12.13 -1.29 4.85
C PHE A 240 13.44 -2.03 5.10
N PRO A 241 14.59 -1.36 5.34
CA PRO A 241 15.85 -2.08 5.56
C PRO A 241 15.83 -2.97 6.80
N LYS A 242 15.17 -2.52 7.88
CA LYS A 242 15.06 -3.29 9.12
C LYS A 242 14.21 -4.55 8.93
N LEU A 243 13.04 -4.42 8.28
CA LEU A 243 12.14 -5.54 8.04
C LEU A 243 12.66 -6.49 6.94
N ALA A 244 13.43 -5.99 5.97
CA ALA A 244 14.09 -6.81 4.97
C ALA A 244 15.10 -7.77 5.60
N LYS A 245 15.95 -7.29 6.53
CA LYS A 245 16.86 -8.13 7.32
C LYS A 245 16.15 -9.22 8.12
N GLN A 246 14.93 -8.95 8.57
CA GLN A 246 14.07 -9.92 9.29
C GLN A 246 13.34 -10.89 8.35
N GLY A 247 13.51 -10.77 7.02
CA GLY A 247 12.82 -11.59 6.03
C GLY A 247 11.31 -11.32 5.92
N LYS A 248 10.84 -10.15 6.36
CA LYS A 248 9.40 -9.78 6.42
C LYS A 248 8.93 -8.96 5.22
N VAL A 249 9.82 -8.64 4.27
CA VAL A 249 9.51 -7.82 3.08
C VAL A 249 9.56 -8.68 1.81
N ARG A 250 8.61 -8.44 0.92
CA ARG A 250 8.54 -9.08 -0.41
C ARG A 250 8.55 -8.05 -1.52
N GLY A 251 9.16 -8.42 -2.65
CA GLY A 251 9.10 -7.69 -3.92
C GLY A 251 8.04 -8.33 -4.84
N PHE A 252 7.35 -7.47 -5.61
CA PHE A 252 6.35 -7.82 -6.60
C PHE A 252 6.62 -7.11 -7.93
#